data_c4a76c35a27f979d21218766ccb7cf7f
#
_entry.id   c4a76c35a27f979d21218766ccb7cf7f
#
_cell.length_a   1.000
_cell.length_b   1.000
_cell.length_c   1.000
_cell.angle_alpha   90.00
_cell.angle_beta   90.00
_cell.angle_gamma   90.00
#
_symmetry.space_group_name_H-M   'P 1'
#
loop_
_entity.id
_entity.type
_entity.pdbx_description
1 polymer ?
#
loop_
_entity_poly.entity_id
_entity_poly.type
_entity_poly.pdbx_seq_one_letter_code
_entity_poly.pdbx_strand_id
1 'polypeptide(L)'
;MGAWGIKALERDEGLDVLDILKNEYVPEHPVMDLGEMIELMKEEVMLGSDFSQIDFLFDNTAMALAELYFQWKDNSKLDYDHEEAIWDKVTGFTASKEALAFLLRQLTDIKNEVPDEDGIREIVDLWKNEDSGEIAPAWLEHLNQLIDRLDSEQEARQMYIKKYWGNFIGGSDDSLNLVAFLEDQKKEEIPLSEIFAKIGLDKQNWDFRQTVEYLEFTHSDGVEMDFHFAIDVVTDLAAILLECSVSGSVNLQDLDEYNTPVCRIRITATPEEHDAMNKALADFAQNPLEYDLSEMMDDEEIHEMARDV
;
A
#
# COMPACT_ATOMS: atom_id res chain seq x y z
N MET A 1 -2.70 37.90 1.07
CA MET A 1 -2.94 36.47 0.90
C MET A 1 -3.98 36.31 -0.20
N GLY A 2 -3.61 35.73 -1.32
CA GLY A 2 -4.47 35.61 -2.49
C GLY A 2 -4.82 34.16 -2.73
N ALA A 3 -6.03 33.70 -2.32
CA ALA A 3 -6.56 32.47 -2.85
C ALA A 3 -7.02 32.72 -4.30
N TRP A 4 -6.35 32.14 -5.28
CA TRP A 4 -6.62 32.28 -6.69
C TRP A 4 -7.67 31.27 -7.19
N GLY A 5 -7.99 30.24 -6.35
CA GLY A 5 -8.93 29.16 -6.60
C GLY A 5 -9.31 28.36 -5.37
N ILE A 6 -10.02 27.25 -5.58
CA ILE A 6 -10.49 26.35 -4.51
C ILE A 6 -9.47 25.30 -4.13
N LYS A 7 -8.47 25.04 -4.96
CA LYS A 7 -7.45 24.02 -4.73
C LYS A 7 -6.36 24.53 -3.79
N ALA A 8 -5.78 23.62 -3.03
CA ALA A 8 -4.64 23.93 -2.16
C ALA A 8 -3.44 24.40 -2.98
N LEU A 9 -3.17 23.76 -4.11
CA LEU A 9 -2.07 24.12 -5.03
C LEU A 9 -2.26 25.47 -5.77
N GLU A 10 -3.41 26.11 -5.61
CA GLU A 10 -3.70 27.46 -6.13
C GLU A 10 -3.51 28.55 -5.04
N ARG A 11 -2.77 28.25 -3.96
CA ARG A 11 -2.49 29.14 -2.84
C ARG A 11 -1.00 29.26 -2.57
N ASP A 12 -0.61 30.29 -1.84
CA ASP A 12 0.79 30.54 -1.50
C ASP A 12 1.41 29.33 -0.77
N GLU A 13 0.72 28.75 0.21
CA GLU A 13 1.17 27.58 0.97
C GLU A 13 1.31 26.32 0.10
N GLY A 14 0.41 26.14 -0.87
CA GLY A 14 0.51 25.05 -1.84
C GLY A 14 1.66 25.24 -2.84
N LEU A 15 1.97 26.47 -3.19
CA LEU A 15 3.14 26.80 -4.01
C LEU A 15 4.45 26.55 -3.23
N ASP A 16 4.47 26.80 -1.93
CA ASP A 16 5.62 26.48 -1.07
C ASP A 16 5.86 24.95 -1.05
N VAL A 17 4.81 24.12 -0.98
CA VAL A 17 4.93 22.66 -1.12
C VAL A 17 5.57 22.27 -2.45
N LEU A 18 5.11 22.89 -3.56
CA LEU A 18 5.69 22.63 -4.88
C LEU A 18 7.16 23.05 -4.96
N ASP A 19 7.53 24.19 -4.36
CA ASP A 19 8.89 24.70 -4.36
C ASP A 19 9.84 23.78 -3.55
N ILE A 20 9.41 23.28 -2.39
CA ILE A 20 10.18 22.30 -1.61
C ILE A 20 10.38 21.03 -2.42
N LEU A 21 9.30 20.43 -2.94
CA LEU A 21 9.39 19.22 -3.72
C LEU A 21 10.29 19.35 -4.95
N LYS A 22 10.18 20.46 -5.67
CA LYS A 22 10.96 20.77 -6.85
C LYS A 22 12.46 20.87 -6.55
N ASN A 23 12.82 21.52 -5.45
CA ASN A 23 14.20 21.85 -5.13
C ASN A 23 14.89 20.73 -4.35
N GLU A 24 14.17 20.01 -3.47
CA GLU A 24 14.76 19.10 -2.49
C GLU A 24 14.44 17.63 -2.76
N TYR A 25 13.31 17.32 -3.41
CA TYR A 25 12.86 15.95 -3.59
C TYR A 25 13.01 15.43 -5.03
N VAL A 26 12.34 16.05 -5.99
CA VAL A 26 12.28 15.59 -7.39
C VAL A 26 13.65 15.42 -8.06
N PRO A 27 14.69 16.24 -7.79
CA PRO A 27 16.00 16.07 -8.42
C PRO A 27 16.63 14.69 -8.20
N GLU A 28 16.39 14.07 -7.05
CA GLU A 28 16.95 12.78 -6.65
C GLU A 28 15.95 11.63 -6.74
N HIS A 29 14.63 11.92 -6.84
CA HIS A 29 13.56 10.94 -6.83
C HIS A 29 12.67 11.04 -8.09
N PRO A 30 13.09 10.43 -9.21
CA PRO A 30 12.29 10.44 -10.45
C PRO A 30 10.98 9.63 -10.32
N VAL A 31 10.90 8.71 -9.36
CA VAL A 31 9.64 8.11 -8.90
C VAL A 31 9.33 8.72 -7.55
N MET A 32 8.25 9.51 -7.49
CA MET A 32 7.80 10.13 -6.24
C MET A 32 7.16 9.08 -5.34
N ASP A 33 7.36 9.20 -4.02
CA ASP A 33 6.69 8.39 -3.01
C ASP A 33 5.97 9.29 -2.01
N LEU A 34 4.65 9.06 -1.84
CA LEU A 34 3.82 9.91 -0.99
C LEU A 34 4.23 9.86 0.48
N GLY A 35 4.71 8.70 0.95
CA GLY A 35 5.19 8.55 2.33
C GLY A 35 6.45 9.36 2.59
N GLU A 36 7.42 9.28 1.69
CA GLU A 36 8.65 10.10 1.79
C GLU A 36 8.35 11.60 1.69
N MET A 37 7.41 12.00 0.83
CA MET A 37 6.97 13.39 0.73
C MET A 37 6.31 13.88 2.02
N ILE A 38 5.48 13.07 2.67
CA ILE A 38 4.87 13.40 3.97
C ILE A 38 5.97 13.61 5.02
N GLU A 39 6.98 12.73 5.09
CA GLU A 39 8.06 12.89 6.06
C GLU A 39 8.90 14.14 5.76
N LEU A 40 9.22 14.41 4.50
CA LEU A 40 9.90 15.66 4.12
C LEU A 40 9.09 16.89 4.56
N MET A 41 7.78 16.91 4.34
CA MET A 41 6.94 18.04 4.76
C MET A 41 6.89 18.19 6.29
N LYS A 42 7.01 17.10 7.06
CA LYS A 42 7.15 17.18 8.52
C LYS A 42 8.52 17.76 8.94
N GLU A 43 9.60 17.36 8.26
CA GLU A 43 10.94 17.90 8.50
C GLU A 43 11.02 19.40 8.22
N GLU A 44 10.36 19.85 7.13
CA GLU A 44 10.27 21.27 6.74
C GLU A 44 9.22 22.07 7.52
N VAL A 45 8.57 21.44 8.53
CA VAL A 45 7.53 22.06 9.37
C VAL A 45 6.32 22.55 8.55
N MET A 46 6.08 21.93 7.39
CA MET A 46 4.90 22.13 6.56
C MET A 46 3.74 21.20 6.95
N LEU A 47 4.02 20.13 7.71
CA LEU A 47 3.05 19.21 8.32
C LEU A 47 3.34 19.03 9.80
N GLY A 48 2.29 18.81 10.59
CA GLY A 48 2.44 18.43 12.00
C GLY A 48 3.07 17.06 12.17
N SER A 49 3.81 16.85 13.25
CA SER A 49 4.41 15.55 13.58
C SER A 49 3.35 14.51 13.95
N ASP A 50 2.19 14.95 14.42
CA ASP A 50 1.02 14.12 14.72
C ASP A 50 -0.30 14.89 14.50
N PHE A 51 -1.43 14.21 14.60
CA PHE A 51 -2.76 14.76 14.33
C PHE A 51 -3.30 15.74 15.39
N SER A 52 -2.60 15.90 16.51
CA SER A 52 -2.99 16.88 17.53
C SER A 52 -2.49 18.29 17.18
N GLN A 53 -1.51 18.38 16.31
CA GLN A 53 -1.00 19.64 15.80
C GLN A 53 -1.87 20.09 14.62
N ILE A 54 -2.70 21.07 14.85
CA ILE A 54 -3.63 21.62 13.86
C ILE A 54 -3.18 23.04 13.52
N ASP A 55 -2.98 23.29 12.23
CA ASP A 55 -2.57 24.57 11.69
C ASP A 55 -3.08 24.71 10.27
N PHE A 56 -3.39 25.92 9.84
CA PHE A 56 -3.82 26.22 8.47
C PHE A 56 -2.82 25.70 7.42
N LEU A 57 -1.52 25.89 7.69
CA LEU A 57 -0.44 25.43 6.81
C LEU A 57 -0.46 23.91 6.66
N PHE A 58 -0.62 23.17 7.77
CA PHE A 58 -0.65 21.71 7.75
C PHE A 58 -1.83 21.15 6.97
N ASP A 59 -3.01 21.77 7.16
CA ASP A 59 -4.21 21.41 6.43
C ASP A 59 -4.08 21.65 4.93
N ASN A 60 -3.55 22.80 4.55
CA ASN A 60 -3.33 23.15 3.14
C ASN A 60 -2.29 22.21 2.50
N THR A 61 -1.21 21.88 3.22
CA THR A 61 -0.17 20.96 2.76
C THR A 61 -0.74 19.55 2.53
N ALA A 62 -1.55 19.03 3.45
CA ALA A 62 -2.20 17.72 3.29
C ALA A 62 -3.12 17.68 2.06
N MET A 63 -3.91 18.73 1.83
CA MET A 63 -4.72 18.87 0.62
C MET A 63 -3.86 18.93 -0.64
N ALA A 64 -2.77 19.72 -0.63
CA ALA A 64 -1.85 19.87 -1.75
C ALA A 64 -1.20 18.54 -2.15
N LEU A 65 -0.75 17.74 -1.18
CA LEU A 65 -0.18 16.40 -1.43
C LEU A 65 -1.21 15.44 -2.04
N ALA A 66 -2.47 15.47 -1.58
CA ALA A 66 -3.55 14.67 -2.16
C ALA A 66 -3.86 15.11 -3.59
N GLU A 67 -3.90 16.41 -3.87
CA GLU A 67 -4.10 16.98 -5.22
C GLU A 67 -2.98 16.55 -6.18
N LEU A 68 -1.72 16.62 -5.75
CA LEU A 68 -0.55 16.16 -6.50
C LEU A 68 -0.66 14.68 -6.88
N TYR A 69 -0.94 13.83 -5.88
CA TYR A 69 -1.09 12.40 -6.09
C TYR A 69 -2.18 12.09 -7.13
N PHE A 70 -3.35 12.70 -7.00
CA PHE A 70 -4.45 12.45 -7.94
C PHE A 70 -4.23 13.09 -9.31
N GLN A 71 -3.54 14.20 -9.40
CA GLN A 71 -3.15 14.74 -10.70
C GLN A 71 -2.25 13.78 -11.47
N TRP A 72 -1.29 13.14 -10.78
CA TRP A 72 -0.47 12.09 -11.39
C TRP A 72 -1.32 10.89 -11.80
N LYS A 73 -2.19 10.39 -10.93
CA LYS A 73 -3.07 9.25 -11.23
C LYS A 73 -3.94 9.48 -12.46
N ASP A 74 -4.43 10.69 -12.64
CA ASP A 74 -5.32 11.03 -13.74
C ASP A 74 -4.59 11.26 -15.06
N ASN A 75 -3.40 11.84 -15.02
CA ASN A 75 -2.72 12.37 -16.22
C ASN A 75 -1.39 11.67 -16.50
N SER A 76 -0.85 10.87 -15.58
CA SER A 76 0.52 10.32 -15.60
C SER A 76 1.57 11.41 -15.85
N LYS A 77 1.27 12.63 -15.41
CA LYS A 77 2.07 13.83 -15.59
C LYS A 77 1.70 14.86 -14.53
N LEU A 78 2.72 15.62 -14.08
CA LEU A 78 2.55 16.83 -13.28
C LEU A 78 2.80 18.04 -14.18
N ASP A 79 1.86 18.96 -14.21
CA ASP A 79 1.88 20.12 -15.13
C ASP A 79 1.71 21.42 -14.32
N TYR A 80 2.76 21.76 -13.55
CA TYR A 80 2.70 22.91 -12.64
C TYR A 80 3.42 24.14 -13.13
N ASP A 81 4.43 24.01 -13.96
CA ASP A 81 5.10 25.16 -14.55
C ASP A 81 5.65 24.79 -15.92
N HIS A 82 5.07 25.39 -16.95
CA HIS A 82 5.49 25.19 -18.33
C HIS A 82 6.93 25.65 -18.60
N GLU A 83 7.51 26.46 -17.72
CA GLU A 83 8.87 26.97 -17.85
C GLU A 83 9.89 26.08 -17.15
N GLU A 84 9.46 25.12 -16.28
CA GLU A 84 10.35 24.30 -15.48
C GLU A 84 10.30 22.83 -15.85
N ALA A 85 11.24 22.38 -16.67
CA ALA A 85 11.41 21.01 -17.12
C ALA A 85 11.71 19.99 -15.97
N ILE A 86 11.70 20.41 -14.69
CA ILE A 86 11.99 19.50 -13.56
C ILE A 86 10.87 18.48 -13.39
N TRP A 87 9.61 18.89 -13.56
CA TRP A 87 8.46 18.01 -13.45
C TRP A 87 8.38 16.95 -14.55
N ASP A 88 9.01 17.21 -15.71
CA ASP A 88 9.17 16.23 -16.80
C ASP A 88 10.07 15.06 -16.42
N LYS A 89 10.86 15.19 -15.35
CA LYS A 89 11.69 14.09 -14.84
C LYS A 89 10.92 13.08 -14.00
N VAL A 90 9.72 13.43 -13.53
CA VAL A 90 8.89 12.51 -12.77
C VAL A 90 8.37 11.42 -13.70
N THR A 91 8.71 10.17 -13.41
CA THR A 91 8.36 8.99 -14.21
C THR A 91 7.38 8.06 -13.51
N GLY A 92 7.10 8.29 -12.22
CA GLY A 92 6.19 7.49 -11.42
C GLY A 92 5.77 8.23 -10.15
N PHE A 93 4.66 7.76 -9.55
CA PHE A 93 4.22 8.25 -8.25
C PHE A 93 3.61 7.06 -7.49
N THR A 94 4.24 6.68 -6.39
CA THR A 94 3.80 5.60 -5.50
C THR A 94 3.20 6.17 -4.22
N ALA A 95 2.37 5.37 -3.55
CA ALA A 95 1.85 5.71 -2.24
C ALA A 95 1.67 4.42 -1.44
N SER A 96 2.08 4.40 -0.19
CA SER A 96 1.78 3.32 0.74
C SER A 96 0.36 3.46 1.31
N LYS A 97 -0.16 2.37 1.89
CA LYS A 97 -1.44 2.39 2.59
C LYS A 97 -1.42 3.38 3.76
N GLU A 98 -0.31 3.46 4.46
CA GLU A 98 -0.11 4.36 5.60
C GLU A 98 -0.12 5.83 5.17
N ALA A 99 0.53 6.15 4.05
CA ALA A 99 0.54 7.51 3.50
C ALA A 99 -0.87 7.96 3.07
N LEU A 100 -1.62 7.06 2.40
CA LEU A 100 -3.02 7.33 2.04
C LEU A 100 -3.90 7.47 3.29
N ALA A 101 -3.72 6.61 4.30
CA ALA A 101 -4.46 6.68 5.56
C ALA A 101 -4.18 7.97 6.32
N PHE A 102 -2.92 8.44 6.31
CA PHE A 102 -2.54 9.69 6.91
C PHE A 102 -3.30 10.86 6.26
N LEU A 103 -3.26 10.97 4.93
CA LEU A 103 -3.98 12.04 4.22
C LEU A 103 -5.50 11.92 4.39
N LEU A 104 -6.05 10.70 4.27
CA LEU A 104 -7.50 10.49 4.46
C LEU A 104 -7.96 10.97 5.84
N ARG A 105 -7.21 10.64 6.89
CA ARG A 105 -7.51 11.09 8.24
C ARG A 105 -7.44 12.62 8.36
N GLN A 106 -6.34 13.22 7.86
CA GLN A 106 -6.15 14.67 7.92
C GLN A 106 -7.30 15.41 7.21
N LEU A 107 -7.66 14.99 5.99
CA LEU A 107 -8.75 15.60 5.24
C LEU A 107 -10.12 15.36 5.88
N THR A 108 -10.32 14.20 6.50
CA THR A 108 -11.54 13.90 7.25
C THR A 108 -11.66 14.78 8.51
N ASP A 109 -10.56 15.03 9.20
CA ASP A 109 -10.52 15.93 10.35
C ASP A 109 -10.82 17.38 9.94
N ILE A 110 -10.35 17.83 8.76
CA ILE A 110 -10.75 19.11 8.16
C ILE A 110 -12.26 19.15 7.91
N LYS A 111 -12.80 18.15 7.22
CA LYS A 111 -14.23 18.05 6.89
C LYS A 111 -15.12 18.07 8.13
N ASN A 112 -14.69 17.40 9.21
CA ASN A 112 -15.40 17.32 10.47
C ASN A 112 -15.16 18.53 11.38
N GLU A 113 -14.44 19.53 10.89
CA GLU A 113 -14.09 20.74 11.65
C GLU A 113 -13.46 20.42 13.01
N VAL A 114 -12.61 19.37 13.09
CA VAL A 114 -11.89 19.06 14.32
C VAL A 114 -11.08 20.30 14.70
N PRO A 115 -11.36 20.92 15.88
CA PRO A 115 -10.84 22.23 16.20
C PRO A 115 -9.39 22.17 16.67
N ASP A 116 -8.70 23.30 16.51
CA ASP A 116 -7.40 23.59 17.13
C ASP A 116 -7.56 23.99 18.62
N GLU A 117 -6.49 24.50 19.23
CA GLU A 117 -6.48 24.98 20.63
C GLU A 117 -7.41 26.18 20.84
N ASP A 118 -7.68 26.99 19.82
CA ASP A 118 -8.58 28.14 19.84
C ASP A 118 -10.06 27.76 19.60
N GLY A 119 -10.32 26.48 19.31
CA GLY A 119 -11.67 25.93 19.13
C GLY A 119 -12.23 26.14 17.73
N ILE A 120 -11.38 26.44 16.75
CA ILE A 120 -11.74 26.62 15.33
C ILE A 120 -10.91 25.69 14.44
N ARG A 121 -11.27 25.58 13.16
CA ARG A 121 -10.43 25.01 12.10
C ARG A 121 -10.23 26.12 11.05
N GLU A 122 -9.08 26.77 11.08
CA GLU A 122 -8.83 28.01 10.35
C GLU A 122 -9.07 27.84 8.82
N ILE A 123 -8.64 26.72 8.22
CA ILE A 123 -8.88 26.47 6.81
C ILE A 123 -10.36 26.38 6.47
N VAL A 124 -11.20 25.85 7.35
CA VAL A 124 -12.65 25.77 7.14
C VAL A 124 -13.28 27.15 7.35
N ASP A 125 -12.83 27.86 8.37
CA ASP A 125 -13.35 29.20 8.70
C ASP A 125 -13.09 30.18 7.55
N LEU A 126 -11.96 30.06 6.87
CA LEU A 126 -11.65 30.85 5.67
C LEU A 126 -12.70 30.69 4.55
N TRP A 127 -13.33 29.51 4.45
CA TRP A 127 -14.33 29.23 3.41
C TRP A 127 -15.78 29.40 3.91
N LYS A 128 -15.99 29.78 5.16
CA LYS A 128 -17.31 30.12 5.68
C LYS A 128 -17.72 31.52 5.22
N ASN A 129 -18.96 31.63 4.82
CA ASN A 129 -19.58 32.95 4.57
C ASN A 129 -19.86 33.63 5.91
N GLU A 130 -19.35 34.84 6.10
CA GLU A 130 -19.50 35.60 7.37
C GLU A 130 -20.96 35.82 7.79
N ASP A 131 -21.88 35.95 6.82
CA ASP A 131 -23.29 36.26 7.10
C ASP A 131 -24.11 34.99 7.36
N SER A 132 -23.89 33.91 6.61
CA SER A 132 -24.68 32.67 6.72
C SER A 132 -24.01 31.57 7.56
N GLY A 133 -22.71 31.63 7.76
CA GLY A 133 -21.91 30.56 8.38
C GLY A 133 -21.79 29.30 7.51
N GLU A 134 -22.28 29.35 6.28
CA GLU A 134 -22.20 28.20 5.35
C GLU A 134 -20.83 28.15 4.67
N ILE A 135 -20.29 26.94 4.54
CA ILE A 135 -19.03 26.69 3.82
C ILE A 135 -19.27 26.83 2.32
N ALA A 136 -18.33 27.45 1.59
CA ALA A 136 -18.40 27.58 0.14
C ALA A 136 -18.60 26.20 -0.55
N PRO A 137 -19.72 25.98 -1.26
CA PRO A 137 -20.09 24.66 -1.77
C PRO A 137 -19.02 24.05 -2.69
N ALA A 138 -18.39 24.86 -3.54
CA ALA A 138 -17.38 24.37 -4.47
C ALA A 138 -16.11 23.86 -3.76
N TRP A 139 -15.69 24.51 -2.68
CA TRP A 139 -14.55 24.05 -1.88
C TRP A 139 -14.89 22.76 -1.11
N LEU A 140 -16.07 22.71 -0.49
CA LEU A 140 -16.54 21.53 0.24
C LEU A 140 -16.69 20.32 -0.71
N GLU A 141 -17.19 20.54 -1.92
CA GLU A 141 -17.27 19.48 -2.93
C GLU A 141 -15.87 18.99 -3.32
N HIS A 142 -14.90 19.88 -3.52
CA HIS A 142 -13.52 19.52 -3.81
C HIS A 142 -12.89 18.69 -2.67
N LEU A 143 -13.04 19.13 -1.42
CA LEU A 143 -12.57 18.37 -0.25
C LEU A 143 -13.20 16.98 -0.18
N ASN A 144 -14.52 16.86 -0.39
CA ASN A 144 -15.21 15.59 -0.40
C ASN A 144 -14.69 14.67 -1.54
N GLN A 145 -14.44 15.19 -2.72
CA GLN A 145 -13.88 14.44 -3.84
C GLN A 145 -12.48 13.87 -3.50
N LEU A 146 -11.62 14.64 -2.83
CA LEU A 146 -10.32 14.15 -2.38
C LEU A 146 -10.47 13.03 -1.35
N ILE A 147 -11.36 13.19 -0.36
CA ILE A 147 -11.64 12.17 0.66
C ILE A 147 -12.18 10.89 0.03
N ASP A 148 -13.20 10.97 -0.82
CA ASP A 148 -13.81 9.80 -1.46
C ASP A 148 -12.80 9.04 -2.35
N ARG A 149 -11.91 9.76 -3.02
CA ARG A 149 -10.85 9.16 -3.82
C ARG A 149 -9.79 8.49 -2.98
N LEU A 150 -9.35 9.12 -1.87
CA LEU A 150 -8.38 8.50 -0.94
C LEU A 150 -8.96 7.24 -0.30
N ASP A 151 -10.22 7.27 0.10
CA ASP A 151 -10.92 6.11 0.66
C ASP A 151 -11.00 4.96 -0.36
N SER A 152 -11.40 5.27 -1.59
CA SER A 152 -11.43 4.30 -2.69
C SER A 152 -10.05 3.70 -3.01
N GLU A 153 -8.98 4.52 -2.99
CA GLU A 153 -7.61 4.03 -3.18
C GLU A 153 -7.15 3.13 -2.02
N GLN A 154 -7.55 3.46 -0.80
CA GLN A 154 -7.29 2.61 0.38
C GLN A 154 -8.05 1.29 0.30
N GLU A 155 -9.34 1.32 -0.03
CA GLU A 155 -10.15 0.12 -0.19
C GLU A 155 -9.60 -0.78 -1.30
N ALA A 156 -9.22 -0.20 -2.44
CA ALA A 156 -8.60 -0.94 -3.53
C ALA A 156 -7.29 -1.63 -3.11
N ARG A 157 -6.50 -1.00 -2.23
CA ARG A 157 -5.24 -1.57 -1.69
C ARG A 157 -5.46 -2.55 -0.54
N GLN A 158 -6.57 -2.46 0.19
CA GLN A 158 -6.94 -3.45 1.21
C GLN A 158 -7.48 -4.74 0.59
N MET A 159 -7.84 -4.73 -0.70
CA MET A 159 -8.64 -5.79 -1.30
C MET A 159 -7.89 -7.10 -1.53
N TYR A 160 -6.55 -7.12 -1.67
CA TYR A 160 -5.88 -8.37 -2.06
C TYR A 160 -5.84 -9.37 -0.92
N ILE A 161 -5.17 -9.08 0.18
CA ILE A 161 -5.13 -10.00 1.33
C ILE A 161 -6.53 -10.18 1.93
N LYS A 162 -7.27 -9.13 2.23
CA LYS A 162 -8.61 -9.26 2.83
C LYS A 162 -9.64 -9.93 1.91
N LYS A 163 -9.45 -9.88 0.60
CA LYS A 163 -10.35 -10.52 -0.35
C LYS A 163 -10.08 -12.00 -0.54
N TYR A 164 -8.83 -12.41 -0.57
CA TYR A 164 -8.43 -13.75 -0.94
C TYR A 164 -7.88 -14.57 0.23
N TRP A 165 -7.34 -13.93 1.26
CA TRP A 165 -6.74 -14.60 2.40
C TRP A 165 -7.79 -15.15 3.38
N GLY A 166 -7.56 -16.39 3.86
CA GLY A 166 -8.43 -17.04 4.85
C GLY A 166 -9.52 -17.91 4.26
N ASN A 167 -9.47 -18.18 2.94
CA ASN A 167 -10.31 -19.17 2.25
C ASN A 167 -9.40 -20.24 1.63
N PHE A 168 -9.34 -20.37 0.29
CA PHE A 168 -8.41 -21.28 -0.38
C PHE A 168 -6.96 -20.77 -0.33
N ILE A 169 -6.76 -19.48 -0.32
CA ILE A 169 -5.46 -18.84 -0.16
C ILE A 169 -5.36 -18.36 1.29
N GLY A 170 -4.29 -18.72 1.99
CA GLY A 170 -4.09 -18.34 3.39
C GLY A 170 -4.96 -19.06 4.42
N GLY A 171 -5.67 -20.14 4.03
CA GLY A 171 -6.61 -20.86 4.89
C GLY A 171 -6.15 -22.26 5.32
N SER A 172 -4.97 -22.69 4.91
CA SER A 172 -4.44 -24.01 5.18
C SER A 172 -3.49 -24.06 6.38
N ASP A 173 -3.12 -25.26 6.81
CA ASP A 173 -2.04 -25.46 7.78
C ASP A 173 -0.69 -24.98 7.20
N ASP A 174 -0.47 -25.13 5.88
CA ASP A 174 0.72 -24.63 5.19
C ASP A 174 0.79 -23.10 5.24
N SER A 175 -0.36 -22.42 5.13
CA SER A 175 -0.46 -20.96 5.30
C SER A 175 -0.04 -20.50 6.68
N LEU A 176 -0.48 -21.20 7.75
CA LEU A 176 -0.10 -20.89 9.13
C LEU A 176 1.41 -21.11 9.34
N ASN A 177 1.96 -22.20 8.79
CA ASN A 177 3.38 -22.49 8.84
C ASN A 177 4.20 -21.43 8.07
N LEU A 178 3.68 -20.93 6.95
CA LEU A 178 4.32 -19.84 6.19
C LEU A 178 4.35 -18.54 6.99
N VAL A 179 3.26 -18.17 7.65
CA VAL A 179 3.23 -16.97 8.51
C VAL A 179 4.22 -17.11 9.66
N ALA A 180 4.25 -18.26 10.35
CA ALA A 180 5.21 -18.55 11.41
C ALA A 180 6.67 -18.48 10.89
N PHE A 181 6.93 -19.02 9.69
CA PHE A 181 8.24 -18.90 9.04
C PHE A 181 8.63 -17.43 8.82
N LEU A 182 7.73 -16.62 8.26
CA LEU A 182 7.98 -15.21 7.99
C LEU A 182 8.25 -14.41 9.27
N GLU A 183 7.50 -14.67 10.33
CA GLU A 183 7.70 -14.07 11.65
C GLU A 183 9.07 -14.40 12.23
N ASP A 184 9.49 -15.69 12.14
CA ASP A 184 10.76 -16.15 12.69
C ASP A 184 11.99 -15.55 12.00
N GLN A 185 11.83 -15.03 10.77
CA GLN A 185 12.92 -14.36 10.06
C GLN A 185 13.36 -13.06 10.74
N LYS A 186 12.47 -12.39 11.47
CA LYS A 186 12.74 -11.11 12.19
C LYS A 186 13.36 -10.04 11.27
N LYS A 187 12.93 -10.01 10.02
CA LYS A 187 13.39 -9.09 8.98
C LYS A 187 12.23 -8.24 8.49
N GLU A 188 12.49 -6.99 8.18
CA GLU A 188 11.51 -6.10 7.55
C GLU A 188 11.38 -6.35 6.04
N GLU A 189 12.46 -6.86 5.40
CA GLU A 189 12.48 -7.19 3.98
C GLU A 189 13.15 -8.55 3.76
N ILE A 190 12.53 -9.40 2.91
CA ILE A 190 13.04 -10.72 2.57
C ILE A 190 12.88 -10.93 1.05
N PRO A 191 13.97 -11.25 0.32
CA PRO A 191 13.88 -11.66 -1.07
C PRO A 191 13.14 -12.99 -1.24
N LEU A 192 12.32 -13.12 -2.28
CA LEU A 192 11.59 -14.35 -2.60
C LEU A 192 12.52 -15.56 -2.74
N SER A 193 13.67 -15.39 -3.39
CA SER A 193 14.71 -16.43 -3.51
C SER A 193 15.27 -16.90 -2.18
N GLU A 194 15.35 -16.04 -1.16
CA GLU A 194 15.77 -16.43 0.18
C GLU A 194 14.70 -17.31 0.85
N ILE A 195 13.42 -16.95 0.69
CA ILE A 195 12.29 -17.78 1.19
C ILE A 195 12.35 -19.15 0.53
N PHE A 196 12.41 -19.19 -0.80
CA PHE A 196 12.47 -20.43 -1.57
C PHE A 196 13.61 -21.34 -1.11
N ALA A 197 14.81 -20.80 -0.94
CA ALA A 197 15.97 -21.57 -0.49
C ALA A 197 15.84 -22.11 0.93
N LYS A 198 15.19 -21.34 1.83
CA LYS A 198 15.06 -21.73 3.25
C LYS A 198 14.02 -22.82 3.49
N ILE A 199 12.93 -22.83 2.70
CA ILE A 199 11.88 -23.83 2.83
C ILE A 199 11.98 -24.96 1.78
N GLY A 200 12.97 -24.90 0.88
CA GLY A 200 13.24 -25.93 -0.11
C GLY A 200 12.47 -25.82 -1.43
N LEU A 201 11.72 -24.74 -1.65
CA LEU A 201 10.98 -24.47 -2.91
C LEU A 201 11.89 -24.26 -4.11
N ASP A 202 13.14 -23.84 -3.93
CA ASP A 202 14.14 -23.68 -4.98
C ASP A 202 14.45 -24.98 -5.72
N LYS A 203 14.25 -26.14 -5.08
CA LYS A 203 14.43 -27.48 -5.65
C LYS A 203 13.32 -27.87 -6.64
N GLN A 204 12.16 -27.19 -6.61
CA GLN A 204 11.03 -27.45 -7.49
C GLN A 204 11.25 -26.93 -8.92
N ASN A 205 12.26 -26.09 -9.14
CA ASN A 205 12.58 -25.50 -10.46
C ASN A 205 11.35 -24.86 -11.15
N TRP A 206 10.50 -24.19 -10.37
CA TRP A 206 9.25 -23.55 -10.82
C TRP A 206 8.17 -24.50 -11.38
N ASP A 207 8.30 -25.83 -11.15
CA ASP A 207 7.25 -26.80 -11.39
C ASP A 207 6.70 -27.32 -10.05
N PHE A 208 5.52 -26.86 -9.69
CA PHE A 208 4.86 -27.13 -8.40
C PHE A 208 3.72 -28.16 -8.51
N ARG A 209 3.65 -28.91 -9.62
CA ARG A 209 2.62 -29.96 -9.79
C ARG A 209 2.76 -31.08 -8.79
N GLN A 210 4.00 -31.38 -8.43
CA GLN A 210 4.29 -32.39 -7.42
C GLN A 210 5.30 -31.82 -6.42
N THR A 211 5.03 -32.00 -5.15
CA THR A 211 5.98 -31.65 -4.08
C THR A 211 7.08 -32.70 -4.05
N VAL A 212 8.23 -32.39 -4.63
CA VAL A 212 9.27 -33.38 -4.96
C VAL A 212 10.11 -33.79 -3.77
N GLU A 213 10.32 -32.91 -2.80
CA GLU A 213 11.05 -33.14 -1.57
C GLU A 213 10.29 -32.55 -0.38
N TYR A 214 10.66 -32.91 0.83
CA TYR A 214 10.13 -32.29 2.03
C TYR A 214 10.42 -30.81 2.02
N LEU A 215 9.36 -30.02 2.10
CA LEU A 215 9.42 -28.60 2.32
C LEU A 215 9.30 -28.38 3.81
N GLU A 216 10.37 -27.92 4.44
CA GLU A 216 10.44 -27.81 5.90
C GLU A 216 11.31 -26.63 6.34
N PHE A 217 11.06 -26.12 7.52
CA PHE A 217 11.99 -25.24 8.21
C PHE A 217 12.00 -25.55 9.71
N THR A 218 13.10 -25.19 10.37
CA THR A 218 13.21 -25.29 11.82
C THR A 218 12.99 -23.91 12.41
N HIS A 219 11.92 -23.74 13.17
CA HIS A 219 11.63 -22.52 13.91
C HIS A 219 12.69 -22.23 14.97
N SER A 220 12.87 -20.98 15.38
CA SER A 220 13.92 -20.56 16.32
C SER A 220 13.83 -21.21 17.72
N ASP A 221 12.67 -21.74 18.10
CA ASP A 221 12.46 -22.53 19.32
C ASP A 221 12.81 -23.99 19.16
N GLY A 222 13.22 -24.44 17.95
CA GLY A 222 13.64 -25.80 17.64
C GLY A 222 12.51 -26.73 17.19
N VAL A 223 11.29 -26.20 16.94
CA VAL A 223 10.20 -26.98 16.36
C VAL A 223 10.40 -27.09 14.85
N GLU A 224 10.33 -28.31 14.33
CA GLU A 224 10.31 -28.57 12.88
C GLU A 224 8.88 -28.36 12.37
N MET A 225 8.73 -27.57 11.31
CA MET A 225 7.49 -27.28 10.62
C MET A 225 7.64 -27.69 9.16
N ASP A 226 6.68 -28.40 8.63
CA ASP A 226 6.65 -28.92 7.26
C ASP A 226 5.53 -28.27 6.45
N PHE A 227 5.69 -28.28 5.14
CA PHE A 227 4.68 -27.87 4.18
C PHE A 227 4.32 -29.06 3.30
N HIS A 228 3.04 -29.26 3.08
CA HIS A 228 2.52 -30.45 2.42
C HIS A 228 2.50 -30.29 0.89
N PHE A 229 2.11 -29.08 0.42
CA PHE A 229 1.90 -28.84 -1.01
C PHE A 229 2.63 -27.59 -1.49
N ALA A 230 3.57 -27.78 -2.42
CA ALA A 230 4.37 -26.69 -2.94
C ALA A 230 3.52 -25.60 -3.61
N ILE A 231 2.45 -25.98 -4.31
CA ILE A 231 1.56 -25.01 -4.97
C ILE A 231 0.78 -24.16 -3.95
N ASP A 232 0.37 -24.72 -2.82
CA ASP A 232 -0.35 -24.00 -1.77
C ASP A 232 0.52 -22.89 -1.18
N VAL A 233 1.77 -23.23 -0.80
CA VAL A 233 2.75 -22.24 -0.34
C VAL A 233 3.03 -21.15 -1.40
N VAL A 234 3.09 -21.54 -2.67
CA VAL A 234 3.36 -20.60 -3.78
C VAL A 234 2.19 -19.65 -4.01
N THR A 235 0.94 -20.11 -3.91
CA THR A 235 -0.23 -19.23 -4.03
C THR A 235 -0.29 -18.22 -2.89
N ASP A 236 0.03 -18.65 -1.67
CA ASP A 236 0.11 -17.77 -0.51
C ASP A 236 1.23 -16.71 -0.65
N LEU A 237 2.43 -17.16 -1.06
CA LEU A 237 3.54 -16.24 -1.33
C LEU A 237 3.21 -15.23 -2.43
N ALA A 238 2.49 -15.65 -3.47
CA ALA A 238 2.07 -14.76 -4.54
C ALA A 238 1.08 -13.69 -4.04
N ALA A 239 0.12 -14.08 -3.19
CA ALA A 239 -0.82 -13.13 -2.59
C ALA A 239 -0.10 -12.11 -1.70
N ILE A 240 0.85 -12.57 -0.85
CA ILE A 240 1.66 -11.68 -0.01
C ILE A 240 2.56 -10.78 -0.87
N LEU A 241 3.20 -11.31 -1.91
CA LEU A 241 4.05 -10.55 -2.83
C LEU A 241 3.24 -9.47 -3.58
N LEU A 242 2.03 -9.80 -4.03
CA LEU A 242 1.11 -8.86 -4.66
C LEU A 242 0.73 -7.74 -3.68
N GLU A 243 0.35 -8.07 -2.45
CA GLU A 243 0.07 -7.08 -1.43
C GLU A 243 1.29 -6.18 -1.14
N CYS A 244 2.49 -6.77 -1.01
CA CYS A 244 3.73 -6.00 -0.84
C CYS A 244 4.00 -5.06 -2.02
N SER A 245 3.66 -5.46 -3.26
CA SER A 245 3.84 -4.61 -4.46
C SER A 245 2.87 -3.43 -4.49
N VAL A 246 1.70 -3.56 -3.88
CA VAL A 246 0.63 -2.55 -3.88
C VAL A 246 0.69 -1.67 -2.63
N SER A 247 0.89 -2.29 -1.46
CA SER A 247 0.85 -1.62 -0.14
C SER A 247 2.24 -1.37 0.46
N GLY A 248 3.31 -1.76 -0.24
CA GLY A 248 4.69 -1.66 0.22
C GLY A 248 5.11 -2.74 1.21
N SER A 249 4.22 -3.23 2.05
CA SER A 249 4.48 -4.29 3.03
C SER A 249 3.17 -4.93 3.52
N VAL A 250 3.27 -6.10 4.13
CA VAL A 250 2.16 -6.80 4.78
C VAL A 250 2.39 -6.81 6.29
N ASN A 251 1.33 -6.62 7.07
CA ASN A 251 1.35 -6.87 8.51
C ASN A 251 0.98 -8.36 8.72
N LEU A 252 1.88 -9.13 9.34
CA LEU A 252 1.64 -10.57 9.59
C LEU A 252 0.40 -10.81 10.45
N GLN A 253 -0.01 -9.85 11.28
CA GLN A 253 -1.25 -9.92 12.05
C GLN A 253 -2.52 -9.87 11.17
N ASP A 254 -2.43 -9.33 9.95
CA ASP A 254 -3.53 -9.36 8.98
C ASP A 254 -3.65 -10.75 8.31
N LEU A 255 -2.61 -11.58 8.39
CA LEU A 255 -2.57 -12.95 7.86
C LEU A 255 -2.97 -14.00 8.91
N ASP A 256 -2.63 -13.75 10.17
CA ASP A 256 -3.02 -14.59 11.31
C ASP A 256 -3.36 -13.70 12.52
N GLU A 257 -4.66 -13.58 12.81
CA GLU A 257 -5.17 -12.73 13.91
C GLU A 257 -4.73 -13.18 15.30
N TYR A 258 -4.30 -14.43 15.46
CA TYR A 258 -3.81 -14.97 16.73
C TYR A 258 -2.33 -14.70 16.95
N ASN A 259 -1.66 -14.20 15.92
CA ASN A 259 -0.25 -13.91 15.98
C ASN A 259 0.03 -12.53 16.60
N THR A 260 0.85 -12.49 17.63
CA THR A 260 1.35 -11.26 18.26
C THR A 260 2.85 -11.40 18.47
N PRO A 261 3.70 -10.58 17.97
CA PRO A 261 3.64 -9.13 17.86
C PRO A 261 3.27 -8.63 16.47
N VAL A 262 2.85 -7.36 16.39
CA VAL A 262 2.71 -6.63 15.12
C VAL A 262 4.06 -6.59 14.42
N CYS A 263 4.21 -7.36 13.34
CA CYS A 263 5.40 -7.41 12.52
C CYS A 263 5.02 -7.07 11.07
N ARG A 264 5.67 -6.09 10.49
CA ARG A 264 5.49 -5.78 9.07
C ARG A 264 6.64 -6.39 8.29
N ILE A 265 6.30 -7.00 7.17
CA ILE A 265 7.27 -7.63 6.28
C ILE A 265 7.02 -7.19 4.84
N ARG A 266 8.10 -7.04 4.09
CA ARG A 266 8.08 -6.84 2.65
C ARG A 266 8.77 -8.01 1.98
N ILE A 267 8.05 -8.71 1.10
CA ILE A 267 8.67 -9.68 0.19
C ILE A 267 9.02 -8.95 -1.10
N THR A 268 10.25 -9.13 -1.56
CA THR A 268 10.75 -8.57 -2.83
C THR A 268 11.08 -9.70 -3.81
N ALA A 269 10.83 -9.47 -5.10
CA ALA A 269 11.15 -10.41 -6.16
C ALA A 269 11.77 -9.66 -7.37
N THR A 270 12.66 -10.34 -8.07
CA THR A 270 13.18 -9.85 -9.35
C THR A 270 12.13 -9.94 -10.46
N PRO A 271 12.27 -9.20 -11.57
CA PRO A 271 11.36 -9.34 -12.71
C PRO A 271 11.28 -10.78 -13.23
N GLU A 272 12.39 -11.53 -13.22
CA GLU A 272 12.44 -12.92 -13.63
C GLU A 272 11.66 -13.84 -12.69
N GLU A 273 11.72 -13.60 -11.38
CA GLU A 273 10.95 -14.33 -10.38
C GLU A 273 9.45 -14.03 -10.50
N HIS A 274 9.08 -12.76 -10.73
CA HIS A 274 7.68 -12.39 -11.03
C HIS A 274 7.15 -13.12 -12.27
N ASP A 275 7.93 -13.13 -13.36
CA ASP A 275 7.54 -13.83 -14.58
C ASP A 275 7.40 -15.34 -14.39
N ALA A 276 8.29 -15.95 -13.61
CA ALA A 276 8.25 -17.38 -13.29
C ALA A 276 7.05 -17.72 -12.40
N MET A 277 6.78 -16.91 -11.38
CA MET A 277 5.60 -17.02 -10.50
C MET A 277 4.31 -16.95 -11.32
N ASN A 278 4.16 -15.91 -12.14
CA ASN A 278 2.99 -15.72 -12.98
C ASN A 278 2.76 -16.90 -13.94
N LYS A 279 3.82 -17.50 -14.49
CA LYS A 279 3.70 -18.70 -15.35
C LYS A 279 3.23 -19.92 -14.57
N ALA A 280 3.78 -20.13 -13.35
CA ALA A 280 3.39 -21.25 -12.50
C ALA A 280 1.91 -21.14 -12.08
N LEU A 281 1.47 -19.95 -11.66
CA LEU A 281 0.09 -19.69 -11.30
C LEU A 281 -0.88 -19.84 -12.50
N ALA A 282 -0.49 -19.33 -13.67
CA ALA A 282 -1.28 -19.50 -14.89
C ALA A 282 -1.41 -20.97 -15.32
N ASP A 283 -0.38 -21.79 -15.09
CA ASP A 283 -0.45 -23.24 -15.33
C ASP A 283 -1.41 -23.93 -14.34
N PHE A 284 -1.31 -23.58 -13.05
CA PHE A 284 -2.25 -24.07 -12.03
C PHE A 284 -3.70 -23.67 -12.35
N ALA A 285 -3.93 -22.41 -12.68
CA ALA A 285 -5.26 -21.91 -13.05
C ALA A 285 -5.88 -22.65 -14.26
N GLN A 286 -5.03 -23.14 -15.19
CA GLN A 286 -5.50 -23.89 -16.37
C GLN A 286 -5.63 -25.40 -16.12
N ASN A 287 -4.78 -25.97 -15.29
CA ASN A 287 -4.62 -27.41 -15.11
C ASN A 287 -4.64 -27.84 -13.63
N PRO A 288 -5.59 -27.38 -12.79
CA PRO A 288 -5.53 -27.58 -11.34
C PRO A 288 -5.51 -29.06 -10.91
N LEU A 289 -6.15 -29.94 -11.68
CA LEU A 289 -6.19 -31.37 -11.38
C LEU A 289 -4.86 -32.11 -11.66
N GLU A 290 -3.88 -31.48 -12.26
CA GLU A 290 -2.53 -32.03 -12.45
C GLU A 290 -1.62 -31.84 -11.24
N TYR A 291 -2.09 -31.12 -10.22
CA TYR A 291 -1.35 -30.82 -8.99
C TYR A 291 -1.71 -31.80 -7.88
N ASP A 292 -0.72 -32.17 -7.06
CA ASP A 292 -0.88 -33.10 -5.92
C ASP A 292 -1.88 -32.58 -4.88
N LEU A 293 -2.06 -31.28 -4.74
CA LEU A 293 -3.09 -30.66 -3.92
C LEU A 293 -4.51 -31.15 -4.28
N SER A 294 -4.76 -31.54 -5.54
CA SER A 294 -6.05 -32.11 -5.97
C SER A 294 -6.40 -33.45 -5.31
N GLU A 295 -5.44 -34.13 -4.69
CA GLU A 295 -5.71 -35.34 -3.94
C GLU A 295 -6.38 -35.07 -2.58
N MET A 296 -6.32 -33.82 -2.09
CA MET A 296 -6.84 -33.41 -0.78
C MET A 296 -8.12 -32.57 -0.87
N MET A 297 -8.45 -32.09 -2.05
CA MET A 297 -9.62 -31.25 -2.32
C MET A 297 -10.55 -31.96 -3.31
N ASP A 298 -11.85 -31.65 -3.29
CA ASP A 298 -12.70 -32.12 -4.37
C ASP A 298 -12.51 -31.30 -5.66
N ASP A 299 -12.98 -31.83 -6.80
CA ASP A 299 -12.77 -31.22 -8.11
C ASP A 299 -13.37 -29.80 -8.19
N GLU A 300 -14.43 -29.50 -7.44
CA GLU A 300 -15.09 -28.19 -7.43
C GLU A 300 -14.27 -27.18 -6.63
N GLU A 301 -13.79 -27.58 -5.46
CA GLU A 301 -12.97 -26.75 -4.57
C GLU A 301 -11.64 -26.35 -5.23
N ILE A 302 -10.92 -27.30 -5.84
CA ILE A 302 -9.64 -26.97 -6.49
C ILE A 302 -9.82 -26.07 -7.73
N HIS A 303 -10.94 -26.24 -8.47
CA HIS A 303 -11.26 -25.33 -9.57
C HIS A 303 -11.70 -23.94 -9.07
N GLU A 304 -12.29 -23.84 -7.88
CA GLU A 304 -12.62 -22.57 -7.25
C GLU A 304 -11.35 -21.84 -6.79
N MET A 305 -10.44 -22.54 -6.11
CA MET A 305 -9.12 -22.02 -5.77
C MET A 305 -8.36 -21.54 -7.01
N ALA A 306 -8.34 -22.33 -8.08
CA ALA A 306 -7.68 -21.99 -9.35
C ALA A 306 -8.26 -20.76 -10.04
N ARG A 307 -9.51 -20.38 -9.75
CA ARG A 307 -10.15 -19.14 -10.23
C ARG A 307 -9.77 -17.92 -9.39
N ASP A 308 -9.40 -18.11 -8.13
CA ASP A 308 -9.00 -17.04 -7.23
C ASP A 308 -7.52 -16.66 -7.40
N VAL A 309 -6.72 -17.55 -7.98
CA VAL A 309 -5.31 -17.33 -8.36
C VAL A 309 -5.18 -16.60 -9.69
#